data_64e00379481014ea31ee67f15f312c38
#
_entry.id   64e00379481014ea31ee67f15f312c38
#
_cell.length_a   1.000
_cell.length_b   1.000
_cell.length_c   1.000
_cell.angle_alpha   90.00
_cell.angle_beta   90.00
_cell.angle_gamma   90.00
#
_symmetry.space_group_name_H-M   'P 1'
#
loop_
_entity.id
_entity.type
_entity.pdbx_description
1 polymer ?
#
loop_
_entity_poly.entity_id
_entity_poly.type
_entity_poly.pdbx_seq_one_letter_code
_entity_poly.pdbx_strand_id
1 'polypeptide(L)'
;MKQATSYCKGAILGLISVLFLCGDLSAENDCGEQETVSFSCDIRAKSVSVCVTKKDTLVYRYGKPNQIELELHAPVQFSSTAYSGGGEGRLRFSNGRYDYIVYSGITNGEWLDAEAGIREKVELGGIYVVKDQRLLADLKCTAYSDKHYIHNLPEHETEPFIYY
;
A
#
# COMPACT_ATOMS: atom_id res chain seq x y z
N MET A 1 1.25 18.16 17.70
CA MET A 1 2.65 18.20 17.25
C MET A 1 3.55 17.87 18.42
N LYS A 2 4.01 16.62 18.55
CA LYS A 2 5.04 16.21 19.53
C LYS A 2 6.13 15.51 18.74
N GLN A 3 7.27 16.21 18.58
CA GLN A 3 8.48 15.61 18.03
C GLN A 3 9.08 14.67 19.08
N ALA A 4 9.28 13.42 18.72
CA ALA A 4 10.05 12.48 19.50
C ALA A 4 11.53 12.70 19.22
N THR A 5 12.22 13.39 20.09
CA THR A 5 13.68 13.53 20.08
C THR A 5 14.30 12.26 20.66
N SER A 6 14.88 11.44 19.80
CA SER A 6 15.70 10.30 20.21
C SER A 6 17.07 10.79 20.65
N TYR A 7 17.38 10.67 21.93
CA TYR A 7 18.70 10.96 22.49
C TYR A 7 19.58 9.72 22.40
N CYS A 8 20.57 9.76 21.51
CA CYS A 8 21.71 8.82 21.59
C CYS A 8 22.71 9.39 22.61
N LYS A 9 22.82 8.78 23.80
CA LYS A 9 23.90 9.08 24.75
C LYS A 9 25.16 8.33 24.33
N GLY A 10 26.13 9.04 23.75
CA GLY A 10 27.47 8.54 23.50
C GLY A 10 28.34 8.64 24.74
N ALA A 11 28.95 7.53 25.16
CA ALA A 11 30.04 7.54 26.10
C ALA A 11 31.34 7.71 25.33
N ILE A 12 32.11 8.71 25.69
CA ILE A 12 33.42 9.05 25.10
C ILE A 12 34.49 8.18 25.81
N LEU A 13 35.19 7.30 25.08
CA LEU A 13 36.62 7.00 25.25
C LEU A 13 37.12 6.15 24.05
N GLY A 14 38.10 6.67 23.32
CA GLY A 14 38.87 5.92 22.33
C GLY A 14 38.53 6.25 20.87
N LEU A 15 39.49 6.89 20.16
CA LEU A 15 39.47 7.22 18.74
C LEU A 15 39.28 5.96 17.85
N ILE A 16 38.06 5.61 17.58
CA ILE A 16 37.70 4.88 16.36
C ILE A 16 36.40 5.54 15.88
N SER A 17 36.50 6.33 14.79
CA SER A 17 35.37 6.96 14.15
C SER A 17 34.55 5.88 13.45
N VAL A 18 33.63 5.25 14.18
CA VAL A 18 32.62 4.39 13.59
C VAL A 18 31.49 5.32 13.13
N LEU A 19 31.49 5.63 11.84
CA LEU A 19 30.34 6.22 11.17
C LEU A 19 29.18 5.22 11.28
N PHE A 20 28.31 5.40 12.29
CA PHE A 20 26.99 4.80 12.28
C PHE A 20 26.18 5.50 11.18
N LEU A 21 26.13 4.88 10.02
CA LEU A 21 25.09 5.17 9.04
C LEU A 21 23.76 4.73 9.70
N CYS A 22 23.08 5.68 10.31
CA CYS A 22 21.64 5.51 10.59
C CYS A 22 20.95 5.49 9.22
N GLY A 23 20.73 4.31 8.68
CA GLY A 23 19.83 4.13 7.54
C GLY A 23 18.43 4.51 8.00
N ASP A 24 17.79 5.45 7.33
CA ASP A 24 16.36 5.71 7.50
C ASP A 24 15.64 4.40 7.17
N LEU A 25 14.95 3.83 8.17
CA LEU A 25 13.95 2.78 7.95
C LEU A 25 12.69 3.47 7.39
N SER A 26 12.77 3.90 6.14
CA SER A 26 11.54 4.11 5.39
C SER A 26 11.03 2.74 4.94
N ALA A 27 9.73 2.50 4.99
CA ALA A 27 9.11 1.32 4.40
C ALA A 27 9.57 1.23 2.94
N GLU A 28 10.45 0.28 2.67
CA GLU A 28 11.12 0.15 1.39
C GLU A 28 10.10 -0.45 0.42
N ASN A 29 9.69 0.33 -0.58
CA ASN A 29 8.85 -0.20 -1.65
C ASN A 29 9.71 -1.02 -2.61
N ASP A 30 9.11 -2.04 -3.23
CA ASP A 30 9.79 -2.92 -4.18
C ASP A 30 9.77 -2.38 -5.63
N CYS A 31 9.62 -1.07 -5.83
CA CYS A 31 9.67 -0.46 -7.16
C CYS A 31 11.11 -0.22 -7.59
N GLY A 32 11.40 -0.47 -8.86
CA GLY A 32 12.71 -0.20 -9.45
C GLY A 32 13.00 1.30 -9.59
N GLU A 33 14.29 1.66 -9.74
CA GLU A 33 14.75 3.06 -9.85
C GLU A 33 14.07 3.88 -10.96
N GLN A 34 13.52 3.21 -11.98
CA GLN A 34 12.86 3.85 -13.11
C GLN A 34 11.33 3.72 -13.07
N GLU A 35 10.79 3.26 -11.98
CA GLU A 35 9.37 3.09 -11.74
C GLU A 35 8.87 4.13 -10.74
N THR A 36 7.60 4.46 -10.83
CA THR A 36 6.94 5.37 -9.89
C THR A 36 5.99 4.56 -9.01
N VAL A 37 6.07 4.73 -7.70
CA VAL A 37 5.18 4.06 -6.75
C VAL A 37 3.76 4.57 -6.94
N SER A 38 2.83 3.64 -7.15
CA SER A 38 1.38 3.90 -7.16
C SER A 38 0.71 3.50 -5.85
N PHE A 39 1.18 2.41 -5.24
CA PHE A 39 0.72 1.94 -3.94
C PHE A 39 1.81 1.08 -3.30
N SER A 40 1.95 1.17 -1.98
CA SER A 40 2.80 0.24 -1.22
C SER A 40 2.32 0.15 0.22
N CYS A 41 2.33 -1.05 0.79
CA CYS A 41 2.11 -1.25 2.21
C CYS A 41 2.76 -2.56 2.70
N ASP A 42 2.96 -2.65 4.01
CA ASP A 42 3.38 -3.87 4.67
C ASP A 42 2.16 -4.75 5.00
N ILE A 43 2.32 -6.05 4.78
CA ILE A 43 1.37 -7.09 5.16
C ILE A 43 2.13 -8.07 6.06
N ARG A 44 2.18 -7.78 7.37
CA ARG A 44 2.99 -8.52 8.37
C ARG A 44 4.49 -8.51 8.01
N ALA A 45 5.05 -9.69 7.65
CA ALA A 45 6.47 -9.85 7.30
C ALA A 45 6.74 -9.75 5.79
N LYS A 46 5.76 -9.32 5.01
CA LYS A 46 5.83 -9.14 3.56
C LYS A 46 5.35 -7.75 3.19
N SER A 47 5.64 -7.33 1.98
CA SER A 47 5.16 -6.10 1.37
C SER A 47 4.38 -6.37 0.10
N VAL A 48 3.54 -5.43 -0.26
CA VAL A 48 2.97 -5.29 -1.60
C VAL A 48 3.35 -3.94 -2.16
N SER A 49 3.77 -3.91 -3.41
CA SER A 49 4.04 -2.68 -4.15
C SER A 49 3.38 -2.74 -5.52
N VAL A 50 2.76 -1.64 -5.92
CA VAL A 50 2.30 -1.40 -7.29
C VAL A 50 3.11 -0.25 -7.84
N CYS A 51 3.79 -0.50 -8.94
CA CYS A 51 4.73 0.41 -9.56
C CYS A 51 4.28 0.72 -10.99
N VAL A 52 4.39 1.98 -11.39
CA VAL A 52 4.13 2.44 -12.76
C VAL A 52 5.44 2.46 -13.52
N THR A 53 5.51 1.76 -14.65
CA THR A 53 6.67 1.75 -15.54
C THR A 53 6.67 2.96 -16.47
N LYS A 54 7.81 3.23 -17.12
CA LYS A 54 7.91 4.26 -18.18
C LYS A 54 7.04 4.00 -19.42
N LYS A 55 6.46 2.81 -19.53
CA LYS A 55 5.57 2.41 -20.64
C LYS A 55 4.10 2.46 -20.23
N ASP A 56 3.77 3.17 -19.15
CA ASP A 56 2.41 3.32 -18.63
C ASP A 56 1.71 1.98 -18.30
N THR A 57 2.50 0.97 -17.91
CA THR A 57 2.01 -0.31 -17.42
C THR A 57 2.26 -0.44 -15.91
N LEU A 58 1.47 -1.27 -15.25
CA LEU A 58 1.64 -1.54 -13.82
C LEU A 58 2.43 -2.81 -13.60
N VAL A 59 3.28 -2.78 -12.56
CA VAL A 59 3.94 -3.95 -12.00
C VAL A 59 3.48 -4.13 -10.56
N TYR A 60 2.84 -5.25 -10.29
CA TYR A 60 2.50 -5.71 -8.95
C TYR A 60 3.62 -6.59 -8.42
N ARG A 61 4.11 -6.31 -7.22
CA ARG A 61 5.09 -7.14 -6.52
C ARG A 61 4.59 -7.46 -5.12
N TYR A 62 4.72 -8.72 -4.75
CA TYR A 62 4.41 -9.20 -3.41
C TYR A 62 5.48 -10.16 -2.93
N GLY A 63 5.98 -9.97 -1.72
CA GLY A 63 7.03 -10.83 -1.18
C GLY A 63 7.59 -10.32 0.14
N LYS A 64 8.72 -10.90 0.54
CA LYS A 64 9.54 -10.40 1.64
C LYS A 64 10.53 -9.36 1.10
N PRO A 65 11.09 -8.49 1.97
CA PRO A 65 12.17 -7.60 1.56
C PRO A 65 13.27 -8.35 0.81
N ASN A 66 13.64 -7.86 -0.37
CA ASN A 66 14.64 -8.47 -1.25
C ASN A 66 14.30 -9.88 -1.78
N GLN A 67 13.07 -10.35 -1.62
CA GLN A 67 12.63 -11.64 -2.13
C GLN A 67 11.19 -11.56 -2.64
N ILE A 68 11.03 -11.13 -3.91
CA ILE A 68 9.72 -11.09 -4.56
C ILE A 68 9.24 -12.52 -4.80
N GLU A 69 8.07 -12.85 -4.29
CA GLU A 69 7.43 -14.17 -4.43
C GLU A 69 6.44 -14.20 -5.60
N LEU A 70 5.86 -13.05 -5.93
CA LEU A 70 4.94 -12.89 -7.06
C LEU A 70 5.14 -11.53 -7.70
N GLU A 71 5.39 -11.53 -9.01
CA GLU A 71 5.43 -10.34 -9.85
C GLU A 71 4.45 -10.50 -11.01
N LEU A 72 3.61 -9.51 -11.24
CA LEU A 72 2.65 -9.48 -12.34
C LEU A 72 2.73 -8.15 -13.07
N HIS A 73 2.65 -8.20 -14.39
CA HIS A 73 2.60 -7.01 -15.26
C HIS A 73 1.23 -6.92 -15.90
N ALA A 74 0.60 -5.76 -15.82
CA ALA A 74 -0.74 -5.55 -16.39
C ALA A 74 -0.92 -4.11 -16.90
N PRO A 75 -1.85 -3.89 -17.85
CA PRO A 75 -2.39 -2.55 -18.07
C PRO A 75 -3.16 -2.11 -16.82
N VAL A 76 -3.52 -0.83 -16.76
CA VAL A 76 -4.33 -0.33 -15.63
C VAL A 76 -5.73 -0.93 -15.72
N GLN A 77 -6.11 -1.70 -14.70
CA GLN A 77 -7.47 -2.20 -14.48
C GLN A 77 -7.97 -1.62 -13.16
N PHE A 78 -8.52 -0.43 -13.23
CA PHE A 78 -8.94 0.34 -12.06
C PHE A 78 -10.45 0.41 -11.93
N SER A 79 -10.94 0.21 -10.72
CA SER A 79 -12.33 0.46 -10.35
C SER A 79 -12.41 1.25 -9.05
N SER A 80 -13.47 2.01 -8.87
CA SER A 80 -13.70 2.74 -7.63
C SER A 80 -15.17 2.84 -7.30
N THR A 81 -15.46 3.02 -6.01
CA THR A 81 -16.80 3.30 -5.50
C THR A 81 -16.73 4.34 -4.39
N ALA A 82 -17.81 5.11 -4.27
CA ALA A 82 -17.99 6.02 -3.16
C ALA A 82 -19.14 5.51 -2.28
N TYR A 83 -19.03 5.73 -0.97
CA TYR A 83 -20.07 5.43 0.01
C TYR A 83 -20.10 6.49 1.09
N SER A 84 -21.12 6.44 1.97
CA SER A 84 -21.26 7.43 3.02
C SER A 84 -20.00 7.51 3.89
N GLY A 85 -19.34 8.65 3.81
CA GLY A 85 -18.14 8.96 4.60
C GLY A 85 -16.82 8.50 4.01
N GLY A 86 -16.79 8.02 2.76
CA GLY A 86 -15.52 7.63 2.12
C GLY A 86 -15.68 7.02 0.74
N GLY A 87 -14.75 6.16 0.39
CA GLY A 87 -14.69 5.46 -0.88
C GLY A 87 -13.52 4.49 -0.91
N GLU A 88 -13.48 3.67 -1.94
CA GLU A 88 -12.45 2.67 -2.17
C GLU A 88 -12.06 2.63 -3.64
N GLY A 89 -10.77 2.58 -3.91
CA GLY A 89 -10.19 2.33 -5.22
C GLY A 89 -9.52 0.96 -5.27
N ARG A 90 -9.54 0.30 -6.41
CA ARG A 90 -9.00 -1.04 -6.63
C ARG A 90 -8.19 -1.13 -7.92
N LEU A 91 -7.11 -1.89 -7.86
CA LEU A 91 -6.31 -2.31 -9.01
C LEU A 91 -6.30 -3.82 -9.10
N ARG A 92 -6.68 -4.38 -10.25
CA ARG A 92 -6.73 -5.81 -10.46
C ARG A 92 -5.56 -6.31 -11.29
N PHE A 93 -4.97 -7.41 -10.84
CA PHE A 93 -3.89 -8.14 -11.49
C PHE A 93 -4.29 -9.62 -11.61
N SER A 94 -4.46 -10.10 -12.84
CA SER A 94 -4.92 -11.46 -13.11
C SER A 94 -3.76 -12.40 -13.41
N ASN A 95 -3.82 -13.60 -12.85
CA ASN A 95 -2.89 -14.69 -13.12
C ASN A 95 -3.65 -16.02 -13.24
N GLY A 96 -4.00 -16.40 -14.45
CA GLY A 96 -4.83 -17.58 -14.73
C GLY A 96 -6.23 -17.44 -14.14
N ARG A 97 -6.54 -18.27 -13.14
CA ARG A 97 -7.84 -18.25 -12.44
C ARG A 97 -7.85 -17.37 -11.19
N TYR A 98 -6.73 -16.71 -10.88
CA TYR A 98 -6.59 -15.87 -9.69
C TYR A 98 -6.56 -14.41 -10.09
N ASP A 99 -7.24 -13.58 -9.29
CA ASP A 99 -7.11 -12.13 -9.30
C ASP A 99 -6.53 -11.68 -7.96
N TYR A 100 -5.52 -10.84 -8.03
CA TYR A 100 -4.93 -10.13 -6.92
C TYR A 100 -5.39 -8.68 -7.02
N ILE A 101 -6.24 -8.26 -6.10
CA ILE A 101 -6.91 -6.96 -6.16
C ILE A 101 -6.36 -6.11 -5.03
N VAL A 102 -5.45 -5.20 -5.38
CA VAL A 102 -4.95 -4.20 -4.45
C VAL A 102 -6.06 -3.18 -4.23
N TYR A 103 -6.39 -2.91 -2.97
CA TYR A 103 -7.39 -1.91 -2.62
C TYR A 103 -6.85 -0.89 -1.64
N SER A 104 -7.36 0.34 -1.74
CA SER A 104 -7.13 1.41 -0.77
C SER A 104 -8.35 2.30 -0.67
N GLY A 105 -8.60 2.84 0.51
CA GLY A 105 -9.75 3.69 0.71
C GLY A 105 -9.83 4.27 2.12
N ILE A 106 -10.97 4.93 2.37
CA ILE A 106 -11.31 5.49 3.67
C ILE A 106 -12.78 5.20 3.99
N THR A 107 -13.08 4.94 5.24
CA THR A 107 -14.45 4.71 5.72
C THR A 107 -14.70 5.42 7.04
N ASN A 108 -15.96 5.48 7.46
CA ASN A 108 -16.31 5.94 8.80
C ASN A 108 -16.04 4.84 9.82
N GLY A 109 -15.32 5.18 10.88
CA GLY A 109 -15.14 4.38 12.09
C GLY A 109 -16.19 4.71 13.16
N GLU A 110 -15.75 4.72 14.41
CA GLU A 110 -16.61 5.01 15.58
C GLU A 110 -17.09 6.46 15.60
N TRP A 111 -18.17 6.71 16.36
CA TRP A 111 -18.65 8.06 16.62
C TRP A 111 -17.69 8.77 17.59
N LEU A 112 -17.11 9.88 17.15
CA LEU A 112 -16.31 10.78 18.00
C LEU A 112 -17.23 11.79 18.69
N ASP A 113 -18.25 12.27 17.99
CA ASP A 113 -19.30 13.12 18.50
C ASP A 113 -20.59 12.83 17.73
N ALA A 114 -21.51 12.11 18.37
CA ALA A 114 -22.77 11.69 17.74
C ALA A 114 -23.74 12.89 17.57
N GLU A 115 -23.70 13.89 18.48
CA GLU A 115 -24.58 15.05 18.42
C GLU A 115 -24.15 16.00 17.28
N ALA A 116 -22.84 16.15 17.10
CA ALA A 116 -22.26 16.93 16.01
C ALA A 116 -22.15 16.15 14.67
N GLY A 117 -22.48 14.86 14.67
CA GLY A 117 -22.38 14.00 13.48
C GLY A 117 -20.93 13.67 13.06
N ILE A 118 -19.98 13.73 14.00
CA ILE A 118 -18.54 13.53 13.73
C ILE A 118 -18.17 12.05 13.96
N ARG A 119 -17.57 11.44 12.94
CA ARG A 119 -17.05 10.06 13.00
C ARG A 119 -15.55 10.03 12.73
N GLU A 120 -14.89 9.07 13.35
CA GLU A 120 -13.52 8.69 13.00
C GLU A 120 -13.43 8.35 11.51
N LYS A 121 -12.27 8.64 10.90
CA LYS A 121 -11.92 8.17 9.56
C LYS A 121 -10.93 7.02 9.69
N VAL A 122 -11.32 5.86 9.15
CA VAL A 122 -10.51 4.64 9.14
C VAL A 122 -9.98 4.40 7.74
N GLU A 123 -8.66 4.29 7.63
CA GLU A 123 -8.00 3.94 6.38
C GLU A 123 -8.12 2.45 6.12
N LEU A 124 -8.34 2.10 4.85
CA LEU A 124 -8.43 0.73 4.36
C LEU A 124 -7.33 0.50 3.35
N GLY A 125 -6.74 -0.69 3.36
CA GLY A 125 -5.81 -1.09 2.32
C GLY A 125 -5.38 -2.53 2.47
N GLY A 126 -5.01 -3.13 1.35
CA GLY A 126 -4.61 -4.53 1.32
C GLY A 126 -4.73 -5.17 -0.05
N ILE A 127 -4.83 -6.49 -0.03
CA ILE A 127 -5.01 -7.33 -1.21
C ILE A 127 -6.16 -8.29 -0.99
N TYR A 128 -7.17 -8.27 -1.85
CA TYR A 128 -8.08 -9.40 -2.00
C TYR A 128 -7.46 -10.43 -2.93
N VAL A 129 -7.40 -11.67 -2.49
CA VAL A 129 -7.05 -12.82 -3.33
C VAL A 129 -8.35 -13.49 -3.73
N VAL A 130 -8.67 -13.46 -5.01
CA VAL A 130 -9.91 -13.99 -5.57
C VAL A 130 -9.58 -15.13 -6.52
N LYS A 131 -10.36 -16.18 -6.52
CA LYS A 131 -10.27 -17.28 -7.49
C LYS A 131 -11.65 -17.61 -8.03
N ASP A 132 -11.79 -17.63 -9.34
CA ASP A 132 -13.08 -17.90 -9.99
C ASP A 132 -14.21 -17.05 -9.39
N GLN A 133 -13.98 -15.75 -9.20
CA GLN A 133 -14.88 -14.77 -8.60
C GLN A 133 -15.22 -15.01 -7.11
N ARG A 134 -14.52 -15.91 -6.42
CA ARG A 134 -14.72 -16.17 -4.99
C ARG A 134 -13.55 -15.61 -4.19
N LEU A 135 -13.85 -14.78 -3.21
CA LEU A 135 -12.85 -14.27 -2.26
C LEU A 135 -12.25 -15.43 -1.46
N LEU A 136 -10.94 -15.60 -1.53
CA LEU A 136 -10.18 -16.59 -0.77
C LEU A 136 -9.51 -15.98 0.45
N ALA A 137 -9.00 -14.75 0.33
CA ALA A 137 -8.30 -14.06 1.41
C ALA A 137 -8.44 -12.54 1.27
N ASP A 138 -8.48 -11.88 2.43
CA ASP A 138 -8.31 -10.44 2.61
C ASP A 138 -7.03 -10.22 3.42
N LEU A 139 -5.96 -9.80 2.75
CA LEU A 139 -4.66 -9.53 3.33
C LEU A 139 -4.53 -8.03 3.60
N LYS A 140 -4.81 -7.62 4.83
CA LYS A 140 -4.84 -6.21 5.23
C LYS A 140 -3.45 -5.65 5.45
N CYS A 141 -3.26 -4.41 5.06
CA CYS A 141 -2.07 -3.63 5.40
C CYS A 141 -1.93 -3.51 6.91
N THR A 142 -0.72 -3.72 7.42
CA THR A 142 -0.37 -3.54 8.84
C THR A 142 0.39 -2.25 9.08
N ALA A 143 1.05 -1.73 8.05
CA ALA A 143 1.64 -0.40 8.01
C ALA A 143 1.53 0.14 6.57
N TYR A 144 1.36 1.45 6.46
CA TYR A 144 1.32 2.14 5.18
C TYR A 144 2.61 2.90 4.96
N SER A 145 3.07 2.98 3.72
CA SER A 145 4.03 3.99 3.31
C SER A 145 3.38 5.37 3.40
N ASP A 146 4.13 6.45 3.18
CA ASP A 146 3.64 7.84 3.24
C ASP A 146 2.44 8.13 2.33
N LYS A 147 2.11 7.21 1.43
CA LYS A 147 1.00 7.33 0.48
C LYS A 147 0.07 6.13 0.60
N HIS A 148 -0.97 6.30 1.37
CA HIS A 148 -1.97 5.25 1.70
C HIS A 148 -2.94 4.93 0.56
N TYR A 149 -3.01 5.78 -0.48
CA TYR A 149 -3.99 5.64 -1.56
C TYR A 149 -3.31 5.28 -2.86
N ILE A 150 -4.05 4.56 -3.71
CA ILE A 150 -3.67 4.35 -5.10
C ILE A 150 -3.59 5.71 -5.79
N HIS A 151 -2.46 6.04 -6.39
CA HIS A 151 -2.15 7.33 -7.01
C HIS A 151 -1.19 7.16 -8.19
N ASN A 152 -0.86 8.24 -8.89
CA ASN A 152 0.09 8.24 -10.02
C ASN A 152 -0.25 7.21 -11.12
N LEU A 153 -1.53 6.91 -11.33
CA LEU A 153 -1.94 6.01 -12.40
C LEU A 153 -1.78 6.69 -13.76
N PRO A 154 -1.33 5.97 -14.79
CA PRO A 154 -1.43 6.41 -16.17
C PRO A 154 -2.88 6.68 -16.58
N GLU A 155 -3.08 7.31 -17.74
CA GLU A 155 -4.42 7.47 -18.32
C GLU A 155 -5.07 6.09 -18.53
N HIS A 156 -6.31 5.93 -18.07
CA HIS A 156 -7.03 4.65 -18.11
C HIS A 156 -8.54 4.85 -18.13
N GLU A 157 -9.25 3.84 -18.62
CA GLU A 157 -10.69 3.71 -18.44
C GLU A 157 -10.98 2.96 -17.12
N THR A 158 -12.07 3.32 -16.44
CA THR A 158 -12.49 2.61 -15.23
C THR A 158 -13.30 1.38 -15.59
N GLU A 159 -13.08 0.28 -14.85
CA GLU A 159 -13.92 -0.93 -14.95
C GLU A 159 -15.06 -0.92 -13.90
N PRO A 160 -16.10 -1.76 -14.08
CA PRO A 160 -17.16 -1.90 -13.09
C PRO A 160 -16.61 -2.34 -11.73
N PHE A 161 -17.08 -1.71 -10.65
CA PHE A 161 -16.72 -2.10 -9.30
C PHE A 161 -17.48 -3.36 -8.87
N ILE A 162 -16.75 -4.39 -8.46
CA ILE A 162 -17.31 -5.69 -8.02
C ILE A 162 -17.11 -5.83 -6.51
N TYR A 163 -18.18 -6.13 -5.77
CA TYR A 163 -18.11 -6.45 -4.35
C TYR A 163 -17.78 -7.94 -4.15
N TYR A 164 -16.86 -8.25 -3.22
CA TYR A 164 -16.41 -9.58 -2.87
C TYR A 164 -16.76 -9.94 -1.44
#